data_d07aa047669800bf273c8aad02c9c555
#
_entry.id   d07aa047669800bf273c8aad02c9c555
#
_cell.length_a   1.000
_cell.length_b   1.000
_cell.length_c   1.000
_cell.angle_alpha   90.00
_cell.angle_beta   90.00
_cell.angle_gamma   90.00
#
_symmetry.space_group_name_H-M   'P 1'
#
loop_
_entity.id
_entity.type
_entity.pdbx_description
1 polymer ?
#
loop_
_entity_poly.entity_id
_entity_poly.type
_entity_poly.pdbx_seq_one_letter_code
_entity_poly.pdbx_strand_id
1 'polypeptide(L)'
;MMQETLYIAPAELHNKMKQLKEVEHMDYLRSLTGMDWGVAAPADEESSSTTSDCAPSTLAGLGVVYHLESTTTGKRICVKTSTTDREHPHLPTVTDLWIGAELPEREVYDFFGIIFTGHPDMRRLFLREDWVGFPLRKDNNPEEENPLRMNNEETIDTTYIYKEKEEGSLVRKERKLFESDEYVINIGPQHPATHGVLRFRASLVGEVINKIDVHCGYIHRGIEKMNESLTYPQTLALTDRLDYLSAMQSRHALCMCIEQAMGVEVSDRVKVIRTIMDELQRIDSHILFFSCLCQDMGATTAFLYGFRDREKILDILEETCGGRLIINYNTIGGVQADLHPNFVKRVKELIPYLRKNIQEYHAIFTGNIIAQSRLKGTGVLSRHDAIAYGATGGTGRASGWACDVRKRIPYAAYDRVDFKEVIYTEGDCFARYMVRLDEIEQSLCIIEQLIDNIPEGSIQEKMKPIIRLPEGSWYTAVESSRGEFGVYLESRGDKTPYRLHYRSTGLPLVAVVDSLTRGAKIADLIAIGGTLDYIVPDIDR
;
A
#
# COMPACT_ATOMS: atom_id res chain seq x y z
N MET A 1 4.07 -21.61 -1.46
CA MET A 1 5.52 -21.93 -1.35
C MET A 1 6.09 -21.10 -0.22
N MET A 2 6.88 -21.66 0.68
CA MET A 2 7.61 -20.89 1.68
C MET A 2 8.55 -19.93 0.94
N GLN A 3 8.50 -18.65 1.28
CA GLN A 3 9.39 -17.63 0.75
C GLN A 3 10.78 -17.86 1.36
N GLU A 4 11.82 -17.84 0.53
CA GLU A 4 13.21 -17.93 1.00
C GLU A 4 13.49 -16.74 1.94
N THR A 5 14.01 -17.00 3.15
CA THR A 5 14.31 -15.95 4.12
C THR A 5 15.81 -15.92 4.35
N LEU A 6 16.42 -14.74 4.16
CA LEU A 6 17.83 -14.48 4.40
C LEU A 6 17.98 -13.60 5.64
N TYR A 7 18.92 -13.97 6.50
CA TYR A 7 19.31 -13.19 7.67
C TYR A 7 20.65 -12.53 7.40
N ILE A 8 20.73 -11.21 7.43
CA ILE A 8 21.91 -10.46 7.04
C ILE A 8 22.31 -9.54 8.19
N ALA A 9 23.60 -9.59 8.57
CA ALA A 9 24.15 -8.67 9.56
C ALA A 9 24.13 -7.20 9.06
N PRO A 10 23.93 -6.19 9.92
CA PRO A 10 23.88 -4.78 9.52
C PRO A 10 25.09 -4.33 8.67
N ALA A 11 26.29 -4.75 9.03
CA ALA A 11 27.52 -4.39 8.32
C ALA A 11 27.60 -4.92 6.87
N GLU A 12 26.90 -6.03 6.58
CA GLU A 12 26.89 -6.64 5.25
C GLU A 12 25.63 -6.29 4.45
N LEU A 13 24.66 -5.62 5.08
CA LEU A 13 23.32 -5.42 4.51
C LEU A 13 23.39 -4.77 3.12
N HIS A 14 24.00 -3.60 3.01
CA HIS A 14 24.04 -2.86 1.75
C HIS A 14 24.71 -3.64 0.62
N ASN A 15 25.86 -4.28 0.90
CA ASN A 15 26.59 -5.07 -0.10
C ASN A 15 25.78 -6.27 -0.58
N LYS A 16 25.10 -6.96 0.35
CA LYS A 16 24.26 -8.10 0.01
C LYS A 16 22.99 -7.70 -0.75
N MET A 17 22.36 -6.60 -0.35
CA MET A 17 21.20 -6.04 -1.05
C MET A 17 21.58 -5.60 -2.48
N LYS A 18 22.76 -5.01 -2.67
CA LYS A 18 23.29 -4.69 -3.99
C LYS A 18 23.51 -5.93 -4.83
N GLN A 19 24.08 -7.00 -4.26
CA GLN A 19 24.23 -8.30 -4.95
C GLN A 19 22.87 -8.86 -5.38
N LEU A 20 21.86 -8.85 -4.49
CA LEU A 20 20.51 -9.32 -4.80
C LEU A 20 19.90 -8.53 -5.97
N LYS A 21 20.08 -7.21 -6.01
CA LYS A 21 19.57 -6.37 -7.09
C LYS A 21 20.31 -6.59 -8.41
N GLU A 22 21.64 -6.53 -8.41
CA GLU A 22 22.44 -6.52 -9.63
C GLU A 22 22.66 -7.91 -10.23
N VAL A 23 22.83 -8.95 -9.39
CA VAL A 23 23.14 -10.30 -9.82
C VAL A 23 21.90 -11.20 -9.88
N GLU A 24 21.03 -11.12 -8.87
CA GLU A 24 19.82 -11.95 -8.81
C GLU A 24 18.60 -11.24 -9.39
N HIS A 25 18.78 -10.02 -9.91
CA HIS A 25 17.74 -9.20 -10.56
C HIS A 25 16.51 -8.96 -9.68
N MET A 26 16.71 -8.77 -8.36
CA MET A 26 15.67 -8.37 -7.42
C MET A 26 15.42 -6.87 -7.59
N ASP A 27 14.73 -6.49 -8.65
CA ASP A 27 14.53 -5.10 -9.08
C ASP A 27 13.35 -4.42 -8.41
N TYR A 28 12.43 -5.16 -7.78
CA TYR A 28 11.25 -4.64 -7.11
C TYR A 28 11.31 -4.84 -5.59
N LEU A 29 11.30 -3.73 -4.84
CA LEU A 29 11.10 -3.71 -3.39
C LEU A 29 9.58 -3.69 -3.11
N ARG A 30 9.04 -4.85 -2.70
CA ARG A 30 7.60 -5.01 -2.45
C ARG A 30 7.18 -4.34 -1.15
N SER A 31 7.94 -4.56 -0.08
CA SER A 31 7.63 -4.05 1.25
C SER A 31 8.89 -3.88 2.08
N LEU A 32 8.88 -2.88 2.95
CA LEU A 32 9.90 -2.62 3.96
C LEU A 32 9.18 -2.38 5.28
N THR A 33 9.50 -3.16 6.31
CA THR A 33 8.77 -3.17 7.58
C THR A 33 9.73 -3.07 8.75
N GLY A 34 9.57 -2.07 9.61
CA GLY A 34 10.29 -1.97 10.88
C GLY A 34 9.78 -3.01 11.90
N MET A 35 10.72 -3.55 12.68
CA MET A 35 10.46 -4.56 13.71
C MET A 35 11.20 -4.25 14.99
N ASP A 36 10.55 -4.58 16.11
CA ASP A 36 11.18 -4.68 17.42
C ASP A 36 11.01 -6.12 17.92
N TRP A 37 12.09 -6.91 17.87
CA TRP A 37 12.08 -8.30 18.37
C TRP A 37 12.28 -8.41 19.88
N GLY A 38 12.43 -7.29 20.58
CA GLY A 38 12.68 -7.25 22.02
C GLY A 38 14.17 -7.44 22.37
N VAL A 39 14.44 -7.56 23.66
CA VAL A 39 15.79 -7.81 24.16
C VAL A 39 16.08 -9.31 24.01
N ALA A 40 17.30 -9.67 23.57
CA ALA A 40 17.72 -11.06 23.54
C ALA A 40 17.59 -11.69 24.93
N ALA A 41 16.97 -12.87 25.01
CA ALA A 41 17.04 -13.64 26.24
C ALA A 41 18.53 -13.90 26.56
N PRO A 42 18.93 -13.83 27.85
CA PRO A 42 20.28 -14.20 28.23
C PRO A 42 20.56 -15.63 27.71
N ALA A 43 21.67 -15.81 26.99
CA ALA A 43 22.06 -17.11 26.46
C ALA A 43 22.30 -18.04 27.65
N ASP A 44 21.47 -19.08 27.78
CA ASP A 44 21.78 -20.19 28.65
C ASP A 44 23.06 -20.86 28.12
N GLU A 45 24.10 -20.95 28.96
CA GLU A 45 25.47 -21.38 28.61
C GLU A 45 25.59 -22.84 28.17
N GLU A 46 24.51 -23.56 27.88
CA GLU A 46 24.52 -25.00 27.58
C GLU A 46 23.88 -25.42 26.26
N SER A 47 24.20 -24.77 25.13
CA SER A 47 23.93 -25.39 23.83
C SER A 47 24.96 -25.03 22.76
N SER A 48 26.16 -25.62 22.88
CA SER A 48 27.11 -25.68 21.79
C SER A 48 26.78 -26.85 20.85
N SER A 49 25.94 -26.68 19.86
CA SER A 49 25.87 -27.58 18.71
C SER A 49 26.05 -26.76 17.42
N THR A 50 27.27 -26.85 16.93
CA THR A 50 27.69 -26.38 15.61
C THR A 50 27.07 -27.28 14.54
N THR A 51 25.96 -26.83 13.93
CA THR A 51 25.55 -27.27 12.60
C THR A 51 25.00 -26.07 11.83
N SER A 52 25.59 -25.82 10.68
CA SER A 52 25.52 -24.61 9.86
C SER A 52 24.23 -24.41 9.03
N ASP A 53 23.09 -24.93 9.42
CA ASP A 53 21.85 -24.86 8.65
C ASP A 53 20.58 -24.60 9.49
N CYS A 54 20.71 -24.09 10.71
CA CYS A 54 19.56 -23.61 11.48
C CYS A 54 19.46 -22.10 11.39
N ALA A 55 18.25 -21.58 11.04
CA ALA A 55 17.90 -20.18 11.22
C ALA A 55 18.33 -19.73 12.62
N PRO A 56 19.03 -18.60 12.79
CA PRO A 56 19.39 -18.10 14.10
C PRO A 56 18.11 -17.98 14.94
N SER A 57 18.03 -18.73 15.99
CA SER A 57 16.85 -18.88 16.83
C SER A 57 16.42 -17.62 17.56
N THR A 58 17.10 -16.48 17.35
CA THR A 58 16.74 -15.20 18.01
C THR A 58 17.24 -13.99 17.23
N LEU A 59 16.43 -13.47 16.30
CA LEU A 59 16.50 -12.04 16.00
C LEU A 59 16.18 -11.28 17.27
N ALA A 60 17.01 -10.33 17.65
CA ALA A 60 16.84 -9.49 18.84
C ALA A 60 17.09 -8.03 18.50
N GLY A 61 16.55 -7.14 19.32
CA GLY A 61 16.70 -5.70 19.14
C GLY A 61 15.76 -5.13 18.08
N LEU A 62 16.21 -4.07 17.43
CA LEU A 62 15.47 -3.33 16.42
C LEU A 62 15.98 -3.70 15.03
N GLY A 63 15.08 -3.75 14.05
CA GLY A 63 15.54 -4.04 12.69
C GLY A 63 14.46 -3.92 11.63
N VAL A 64 14.73 -4.50 10.46
CA VAL A 64 13.91 -4.32 9.27
C VAL A 64 13.71 -5.65 8.55
N VAL A 65 12.52 -5.81 8.00
CA VAL A 65 12.14 -6.90 7.10
C VAL A 65 11.91 -6.32 5.71
N TYR A 66 12.63 -6.82 4.73
CA TYR A 66 12.47 -6.45 3.32
C TYR A 66 11.84 -7.62 2.54
N HIS A 67 10.86 -7.32 1.71
CA HIS A 67 10.33 -8.27 0.73
C HIS A 67 10.74 -7.80 -0.66
N LEU A 68 11.53 -8.62 -1.34
CA LEU A 68 12.05 -8.35 -2.67
C LEU A 68 11.42 -9.30 -3.70
N GLU A 69 11.26 -8.83 -4.92
CA GLU A 69 10.82 -9.64 -6.04
C GLU A 69 11.59 -9.28 -7.30
N SER A 70 11.88 -10.30 -8.11
CA SER A 70 12.38 -10.13 -9.47
C SER A 70 11.20 -10.01 -10.43
N THR A 71 11.06 -8.87 -11.12
CA THR A 71 9.99 -8.68 -12.10
C THR A 71 10.14 -9.54 -13.34
N THR A 72 11.34 -10.11 -13.57
CA THR A 72 11.65 -10.97 -14.72
C THR A 72 11.43 -12.44 -14.43
N THR A 73 11.84 -12.92 -13.25
CA THR A 73 11.79 -14.36 -12.90
C THR A 73 10.62 -14.71 -11.98
N GLY A 74 10.01 -13.71 -11.32
CA GLY A 74 9.00 -13.91 -10.29
C GLY A 74 9.55 -14.50 -8.98
N LYS A 75 10.90 -14.62 -8.83
CA LYS A 75 11.54 -15.05 -7.58
C LYS A 75 11.26 -14.04 -6.49
N ARG A 76 10.97 -14.51 -5.28
CA ARG A 76 10.67 -13.68 -4.09
C ARG A 76 11.54 -14.09 -2.93
N ILE A 77 12.10 -13.10 -2.25
CA ILE A 77 13.00 -13.29 -1.11
C ILE A 77 12.56 -12.37 0.02
N CYS A 78 12.60 -12.88 1.25
CA CYS A 78 12.49 -12.11 2.47
C CYS A 78 13.88 -11.90 3.05
N VAL A 79 14.27 -10.65 3.33
CA VAL A 79 15.53 -10.33 4.00
C VAL A 79 15.21 -9.74 5.36
N LYS A 80 15.83 -10.26 6.41
CA LYS A 80 15.72 -9.76 7.78
C LYS A 80 17.09 -9.32 8.29
N THR A 81 17.12 -8.15 8.92
CA THR A 81 18.31 -7.60 9.58
C THR A 81 17.93 -6.98 10.91
N SER A 82 18.80 -7.04 11.90
CA SER A 82 18.56 -6.41 13.21
C SER A 82 19.85 -5.92 13.84
N THR A 83 19.73 -4.88 14.68
CA THR A 83 20.77 -4.38 15.57
C THR A 83 20.34 -4.52 17.03
N THR A 84 21.27 -4.90 17.90
CA THR A 84 21.03 -4.98 19.35
C THR A 84 21.20 -3.63 20.05
N ASP A 85 21.80 -2.63 19.36
CA ASP A 85 21.89 -1.28 19.88
C ASP A 85 20.50 -0.62 19.86
N ARG A 86 19.92 -0.42 21.03
CA ARG A 86 18.61 0.21 21.19
C ARG A 86 18.69 1.72 21.47
N GLU A 87 19.86 2.21 21.87
CA GLU A 87 20.08 3.63 22.17
C GLU A 87 20.36 4.41 20.89
N HIS A 88 21.22 3.87 20.02
CA HIS A 88 21.61 4.48 18.74
C HIS A 88 21.46 3.52 17.56
N PRO A 89 20.27 2.96 17.34
CA PRO A 89 20.07 1.96 16.30
C PRO A 89 20.27 2.58 14.92
N HIS A 90 21.13 1.99 14.10
CA HIS A 90 21.36 2.44 12.74
C HIS A 90 21.60 1.27 11.78
N LEU A 91 21.22 1.48 10.53
CA LEU A 91 21.39 0.56 9.42
C LEU A 91 21.83 1.35 8.17
N PRO A 92 22.53 0.75 7.23
CA PRO A 92 22.77 1.40 5.95
C PRO A 92 21.47 1.54 5.16
N THR A 93 21.28 2.68 4.49
CA THR A 93 20.13 2.88 3.57
C THR A 93 20.23 1.97 2.35
N VAL A 94 19.08 1.68 1.74
CA VAL A 94 18.97 1.02 0.44
C VAL A 94 18.28 1.92 -0.61
N THR A 95 18.13 3.21 -0.32
CA THR A 95 17.49 4.18 -1.23
C THR A 95 18.23 4.39 -2.53
N ASP A 96 19.56 4.21 -2.54
CA ASP A 96 20.39 4.21 -3.75
C ASP A 96 20.16 2.98 -4.63
N LEU A 97 19.70 1.88 -4.03
CA LEU A 97 19.33 0.67 -4.74
C LEU A 97 17.85 0.73 -5.19
N TRP A 98 16.93 1.07 -4.32
CA TRP A 98 15.50 1.22 -4.61
C TRP A 98 15.01 2.55 -4.07
N ILE A 99 14.71 3.49 -4.96
CA ILE A 99 14.20 4.82 -4.56
C ILE A 99 12.87 4.72 -3.79
N GLY A 100 12.07 3.68 -4.04
CA GLY A 100 10.87 3.38 -3.29
C GLY A 100 11.09 3.05 -1.81
N ALA A 101 12.33 2.87 -1.35
CA ALA A 101 12.66 2.73 0.07
C ALA A 101 12.64 4.06 0.83
N GLU A 102 12.67 5.22 0.14
CA GLU A 102 12.82 6.54 0.77
C GLU A 102 11.74 6.80 1.85
N LEU A 103 10.48 6.73 1.51
CA LEU A 103 9.41 6.95 2.48
C LEU A 103 9.28 5.82 3.51
N PRO A 104 9.36 4.53 3.15
CA PRO A 104 9.35 3.45 4.14
C PRO A 104 10.51 3.48 5.14
N GLU A 105 11.72 3.87 4.75
CA GLU A 105 12.82 4.04 5.71
C GLU A 105 12.56 5.20 6.68
N ARG A 106 11.96 6.31 6.22
CA ARG A 106 11.49 7.38 7.09
C ARG A 106 10.39 6.91 8.06
N GLU A 107 9.46 6.06 7.60
CA GLU A 107 8.44 5.45 8.46
C GLU A 107 9.09 4.60 9.56
N VAL A 108 10.08 3.78 9.21
CA VAL A 108 10.81 2.96 10.19
C VAL A 108 11.57 3.85 11.19
N TYR A 109 12.21 4.91 10.74
CA TYR A 109 12.81 5.89 11.62
C TYR A 109 11.77 6.52 12.55
N ASP A 110 10.64 6.92 12.02
CA ASP A 110 9.58 7.61 12.74
C ASP A 110 9.00 6.77 13.89
N PHE A 111 8.80 5.47 13.65
CA PHE A 111 8.13 4.59 14.60
C PHE A 111 9.07 3.75 15.46
N PHE A 112 10.32 3.50 15.01
CA PHE A 112 11.28 2.64 15.72
C PHE A 112 12.58 3.37 16.08
N GLY A 113 12.86 4.55 15.52
CA GLY A 113 14.08 5.30 15.75
C GLY A 113 15.33 4.72 15.10
N ILE A 114 15.19 3.84 14.12
CA ILE A 114 16.32 3.30 13.37
C ILE A 114 16.79 4.35 12.37
N ILE A 115 18.01 4.83 12.51
CA ILE A 115 18.61 5.80 11.60
C ILE A 115 19.20 5.08 10.39
N PHE A 116 18.81 5.48 9.18
CA PHE A 116 19.39 4.93 7.95
C PHE A 116 20.54 5.81 7.48
N THR A 117 21.78 5.29 7.60
CA THR A 117 22.97 6.02 7.22
C THR A 117 23.06 6.19 5.70
N GLY A 118 23.25 7.42 5.24
CA GLY A 118 23.26 7.76 3.82
C GLY A 118 21.89 8.09 3.21
N HIS A 119 20.80 7.93 3.94
CA HIS A 119 19.47 8.32 3.49
C HIS A 119 19.40 9.83 3.16
N PRO A 120 18.77 10.23 2.03
CA PRO A 120 18.78 11.62 1.58
C PRO A 120 17.97 12.59 2.44
N ASP A 121 16.99 12.10 3.20
CA ASP A 121 16.07 12.90 4.01
C ASP A 121 15.53 12.12 5.22
N MET A 122 16.21 12.21 6.36
CA MET A 122 15.89 11.48 7.60
C MET A 122 14.98 12.29 8.54
N ARG A 123 13.93 12.92 8.02
CA ARG A 123 12.84 13.51 8.81
C ARG A 123 11.80 12.47 9.17
N ARG A 124 11.02 12.72 10.25
CA ARG A 124 9.80 11.93 10.51
C ARG A 124 8.85 12.01 9.32
N LEU A 125 8.01 11.01 9.15
CA LEU A 125 7.08 10.93 8.02
C LEU A 125 5.64 11.28 8.42
N PHE A 126 5.15 10.69 9.48
CA PHE A 126 3.76 10.80 9.95
C PHE A 126 3.63 11.59 11.24
N LEU A 127 4.58 11.44 12.17
CA LEU A 127 4.58 12.16 13.43
C LEU A 127 5.25 13.53 13.28
N ARG A 128 4.97 14.41 14.20
CA ARG A 128 5.62 15.71 14.28
C ARG A 128 7.11 15.52 14.68
N GLU A 129 7.97 16.40 14.21
CA GLU A 129 9.40 16.33 14.54
C GLU A 129 9.71 16.49 16.04
N ASP A 130 8.84 17.21 16.77
CA ASP A 130 8.93 17.40 18.21
C ASP A 130 8.32 16.23 19.03
N TRP A 131 7.85 15.17 18.37
CA TRP A 131 7.35 13.98 19.06
C TRP A 131 8.47 13.29 19.83
N VAL A 132 8.20 12.95 21.10
CA VAL A 132 9.15 12.25 21.97
C VAL A 132 8.89 10.75 21.91
N GLY A 133 9.95 9.96 21.73
CA GLY A 133 9.88 8.50 21.65
C GLY A 133 9.51 7.94 20.28
N PHE A 134 9.29 6.62 20.26
CA PHE A 134 9.05 5.82 19.07
C PHE A 134 7.93 4.81 19.34
N PRO A 135 6.69 5.07 18.89
CA PRO A 135 5.50 4.39 19.41
C PRO A 135 5.42 2.89 19.10
N LEU A 136 6.07 2.39 18.06
CA LEU A 136 6.03 0.96 17.74
C LEU A 136 7.11 0.13 18.44
N ARG A 137 8.03 0.76 19.17
CA ARG A 137 8.92 0.02 20.08
C ARG A 137 8.13 -0.66 21.19
N LYS A 138 8.58 -1.84 21.61
CA LYS A 138 7.95 -2.61 22.69
C LYS A 138 8.27 -2.08 24.09
N ASP A 139 9.31 -1.29 24.22
CA ASP A 139 9.72 -0.58 25.44
C ASP A 139 9.21 0.86 25.51
N ASN A 140 8.42 1.31 24.54
CA ASN A 140 7.83 2.64 24.54
C ASN A 140 6.79 2.76 25.68
N ASN A 141 6.91 3.80 26.52
CA ASN A 141 5.99 4.08 27.60
C ASN A 141 4.97 5.15 27.16
N PRO A 142 3.69 4.80 26.96
CA PRO A 142 2.67 5.75 26.54
C PRO A 142 2.44 6.91 27.53
N GLU A 143 2.76 6.72 28.81
CA GLU A 143 2.59 7.76 29.84
C GLU A 143 3.62 8.90 29.72
N GLU A 144 4.72 8.65 29.03
CA GLU A 144 5.74 9.65 28.70
C GLU A 144 5.46 10.37 27.38
N GLU A 145 4.41 9.96 26.66
CA GLU A 145 4.03 10.57 25.40
C GLU A 145 3.55 12.03 25.58
N ASN A 146 3.86 12.82 24.59
CA ASN A 146 3.66 14.26 24.59
C ASN A 146 2.24 14.70 24.90
N PRO A 147 2.05 15.68 25.78
CA PRO A 147 0.79 16.39 25.84
C PRO A 147 0.48 17.04 24.49
N LEU A 148 -0.79 16.97 24.06
CA LEU A 148 -1.28 17.67 22.87
C LEU A 148 -0.83 19.13 22.94
N ARG A 149 0.21 19.49 22.18
CA ARG A 149 0.63 20.88 22.03
C ARG A 149 -0.23 21.49 20.94
N MET A 150 -1.12 22.38 21.32
CA MET A 150 -1.97 23.13 20.40
C MET A 150 -1.23 24.22 19.61
N ASN A 151 0.09 24.30 19.69
CA ASN A 151 0.87 25.38 19.11
C ASN A 151 1.38 25.03 17.71
N ASN A 152 1.12 25.97 16.82
CA ASN A 152 1.60 26.18 15.45
C ASN A 152 2.37 25.02 14.80
N GLU A 153 1.88 24.62 13.62
CA GLU A 153 2.62 23.75 12.71
C GLU A 153 4.01 24.36 12.45
N GLU A 154 5.04 23.80 13.10
CA GLU A 154 6.40 24.13 12.71
C GLU A 154 6.62 23.59 11.30
N THR A 155 6.82 24.51 10.39
CA THR A 155 7.20 24.20 9.03
C THR A 155 8.68 23.86 9.02
N ILE A 156 9.01 22.56 8.91
CA ILE A 156 10.39 22.14 8.90
C ILE A 156 10.97 22.32 7.51
N ASP A 157 11.86 23.29 7.38
CA ASP A 157 12.58 23.59 6.14
C ASP A 157 13.96 22.93 6.09
N THR A 158 14.25 22.05 7.07
CA THR A 158 15.55 21.39 7.20
C THR A 158 15.40 19.88 7.10
N THR A 159 16.19 19.26 6.26
CA THR A 159 16.34 17.81 6.15
C THR A 159 17.62 17.35 6.82
N TYR A 160 17.68 16.09 7.22
CA TYR A 160 18.79 15.52 7.95
C TYR A 160 19.39 14.33 7.18
N ILE A 161 20.72 14.36 7.05
CA ILE A 161 21.49 13.25 6.47
C ILE A 161 22.49 12.77 7.51
N TYR A 162 22.43 11.49 7.85
CA TYR A 162 23.35 10.88 8.80
C TYR A 162 24.44 10.11 8.05
N LYS A 163 25.68 10.30 8.48
CA LYS A 163 26.85 9.57 7.98
C LYS A 163 27.58 8.94 9.13
N GLU A 164 28.03 7.71 8.95
CA GLU A 164 28.87 7.02 9.89
C GLU A 164 30.33 7.44 9.68
N LYS A 165 31.06 7.71 10.77
CA LYS A 165 32.52 7.94 10.77
C LYS A 165 33.25 6.61 10.92
N GLU A 166 34.54 6.61 10.62
CA GLU A 166 35.43 5.45 10.82
C GLU A 166 35.45 4.93 12.26
N GLU A 167 35.09 5.76 13.24
CA GLU A 167 34.98 5.43 14.67
C GLU A 167 33.59 4.85 15.05
N GLY A 168 32.66 4.65 14.08
CA GLY A 168 31.30 4.16 14.33
C GLY A 168 30.32 5.22 14.86
N SER A 169 30.76 6.47 15.09
CA SER A 169 29.88 7.55 15.52
C SER A 169 29.11 8.17 14.35
N LEU A 170 27.83 8.52 14.57
CA LEU A 170 27.00 9.16 13.55
C LEU A 170 27.22 10.68 13.54
N VAL A 171 27.34 11.25 12.34
CA VAL A 171 27.35 12.70 12.11
C VAL A 171 26.11 13.10 11.36
N ARG A 172 25.32 14.00 11.96
CA ARG A 172 24.17 14.63 11.33
C ARG A 172 24.62 15.84 10.51
N LYS A 173 24.25 15.87 9.24
CA LYS A 173 24.36 17.05 8.37
C LYS A 173 22.96 17.58 8.11
N GLU A 174 22.83 18.89 8.22
CA GLU A 174 21.60 19.61 7.92
C GLU A 174 21.65 20.15 6.49
N ARG A 175 20.53 20.08 5.80
CA ARG A 175 20.33 20.64 4.48
C ARG A 175 18.97 21.34 4.45
N LYS A 176 18.94 22.54 3.87
CA LYS A 176 17.66 23.22 3.64
C LYS A 176 16.84 22.47 2.59
N LEU A 177 15.55 22.39 2.83
CA LEU A 177 14.59 21.77 1.90
C LEU A 177 14.34 22.71 0.71
N PHE A 178 14.16 24.00 0.99
CA PHE A 178 13.98 25.06 0.00
C PHE A 178 15.01 26.15 0.21
N GLU A 179 15.45 26.79 -0.86
CA GLU A 179 16.35 27.94 -0.77
C GLU A 179 15.57 29.18 -0.31
N SER A 180 16.25 30.18 0.24
CA SER A 180 15.62 31.35 0.85
C SER A 180 14.91 32.29 -0.14
N ASP A 181 15.22 32.17 -1.42
CA ASP A 181 14.65 32.94 -2.53
C ASP A 181 13.60 32.16 -3.34
N GLU A 182 13.33 30.89 -2.98
CA GLU A 182 12.29 30.10 -3.62
C GLU A 182 10.89 30.57 -3.17
N TYR A 183 9.99 30.68 -4.13
CA TYR A 183 8.56 30.92 -3.84
C TYR A 183 7.85 29.62 -3.55
N VAL A 184 7.54 29.37 -2.28
CA VAL A 184 6.90 28.15 -1.81
C VAL A 184 5.44 28.39 -1.50
N ILE A 185 4.55 27.56 -2.09
CA ILE A 185 3.11 27.56 -1.79
C ILE A 185 2.71 26.27 -1.09
N ASN A 186 1.63 26.34 -0.30
CA ASN A 186 1.02 25.18 0.35
C ASN A 186 -0.30 24.84 -0.35
N ILE A 187 -0.47 23.57 -0.72
CA ILE A 187 -1.70 23.00 -1.27
C ILE A 187 -2.16 21.91 -0.30
N GLY A 188 -3.30 22.07 0.32
CA GLY A 188 -3.76 21.24 1.44
C GLY A 188 -3.26 21.75 2.80
N PRO A 189 -3.56 21.04 3.92
CA PRO A 189 -4.18 19.71 3.99
C PRO A 189 -5.68 19.67 3.65
N GLN A 190 -6.39 20.81 3.64
CA GLN A 190 -7.80 20.91 3.25
C GLN A 190 -7.91 21.57 1.86
N HIS A 191 -7.77 20.77 0.82
CA HIS A 191 -7.90 21.24 -0.55
C HIS A 191 -8.52 20.13 -1.43
N PRO A 192 -9.52 20.43 -2.28
CA PRO A 192 -10.16 19.42 -3.13
C PRO A 192 -9.18 18.62 -4.00
N ALA A 193 -8.15 19.28 -4.51
CA ALA A 193 -7.17 18.69 -5.41
C ALA A 193 -6.20 17.68 -4.76
N THR A 194 -6.19 17.56 -3.43
CA THR A 194 -5.34 16.58 -2.71
C THR A 194 -6.04 15.24 -2.47
N HIS A 195 -7.31 15.10 -2.84
CA HIS A 195 -8.13 13.90 -2.67
C HIS A 195 -8.07 13.32 -1.25
N GLY A 196 -7.91 14.17 -0.25
CA GLY A 196 -7.81 13.82 1.16
C GLY A 196 -6.95 14.79 1.95
N VAL A 197 -6.65 14.45 3.20
CA VAL A 197 -5.92 15.33 4.11
C VAL A 197 -4.42 15.17 3.91
N LEU A 198 -3.92 15.69 2.80
CA LEU A 198 -2.52 15.65 2.37
C LEU A 198 -2.05 17.07 2.03
N ARG A 199 -0.80 17.40 2.36
CA ARG A 199 -0.23 18.71 2.07
C ARG A 199 0.93 18.59 1.10
N PHE A 200 0.87 19.36 0.03
CA PHE A 200 2.00 19.58 -0.87
C PHE A 200 2.60 20.96 -0.62
N ARG A 201 3.90 21.00 -0.40
CA ARG A 201 4.68 22.23 -0.41
C ARG A 201 5.41 22.31 -1.74
N ALA A 202 4.94 23.19 -2.60
CA ALA A 202 5.48 23.33 -3.95
C ALA A 202 6.35 24.59 -4.07
N SER A 203 7.61 24.42 -4.45
CA SER A 203 8.49 25.49 -4.88
C SER A 203 8.21 25.81 -6.34
N LEU A 204 7.99 27.07 -6.67
CA LEU A 204 7.60 27.53 -7.98
C LEU A 204 8.60 28.53 -8.58
N VAL A 205 8.77 28.43 -9.90
CA VAL A 205 9.40 29.46 -10.74
C VAL A 205 8.33 29.93 -11.72
N GLY A 206 7.69 31.07 -11.39
CA GLY A 206 6.46 31.50 -12.07
C GLY A 206 5.30 30.54 -11.80
N GLU A 207 4.77 29.90 -12.85
CA GLU A 207 3.73 28.85 -12.74
C GLU A 207 4.29 27.42 -12.79
N VAL A 208 5.60 27.28 -12.96
CA VAL A 208 6.27 25.99 -13.14
C VAL A 208 6.76 25.47 -11.80
N ILE A 209 6.47 24.21 -11.54
CA ILE A 209 6.90 23.49 -10.32
C ILE A 209 8.39 23.13 -10.45
N ASN A 210 9.17 23.58 -9.48
CA ASN A 210 10.59 23.23 -9.35
C ASN A 210 10.75 21.97 -8.49
N LYS A 211 10.03 21.90 -7.37
CA LYS A 211 10.08 20.80 -6.40
C LYS A 211 8.80 20.72 -5.62
N ILE A 212 8.41 19.49 -5.24
CA ILE A 212 7.33 19.25 -4.29
C ILE A 212 7.86 18.46 -3.09
N ASP A 213 7.54 18.94 -1.90
CA ASP A 213 7.70 18.22 -0.64
C ASP A 213 6.31 17.77 -0.17
N VAL A 214 6.15 16.47 0.06
CA VAL A 214 4.87 15.86 0.44
C VAL A 214 4.84 15.63 1.94
N HIS A 215 3.81 16.15 2.61
CA HIS A 215 3.56 15.94 4.02
C HIS A 215 2.37 15.03 4.23
N CYS A 216 2.65 13.86 4.79
CA CYS A 216 1.68 12.85 5.24
C CYS A 216 1.46 12.98 6.76
N GLY A 217 0.56 12.16 7.33
CA GLY A 217 0.39 12.01 8.76
C GLY A 217 -0.79 12.77 9.37
N TYR A 218 -1.46 13.67 8.64
CA TYR A 218 -2.59 14.45 9.17
C TYR A 218 -3.76 13.60 9.66
N ILE A 219 -3.94 12.40 9.12
CA ILE A 219 -4.97 11.45 9.52
C ILE A 219 -4.37 10.13 10.00
N HIS A 220 -3.09 10.15 10.45
CA HIS A 220 -2.48 9.00 11.10
C HIS A 220 -3.22 8.66 12.39
N ARG A 221 -3.63 7.39 12.52
CA ARG A 221 -4.48 6.90 13.61
C ARG A 221 -3.82 5.83 14.46
N GLY A 222 -2.56 5.48 14.16
CA GLY A 222 -1.83 4.43 14.87
C GLY A 222 -2.44 3.03 14.71
N ILE A 223 -3.04 2.73 13.57
CA ILE A 223 -3.75 1.47 13.31
C ILE A 223 -2.86 0.26 13.57
N GLU A 224 -1.59 0.31 13.15
CA GLU A 224 -0.65 -0.79 13.35
C GLU A 224 -0.35 -1.02 14.84
N LYS A 225 -0.24 0.05 15.63
CA LYS A 225 -0.06 -0.04 17.08
C LYS A 225 -1.30 -0.57 17.78
N MET A 226 -2.49 -0.08 17.40
CA MET A 226 -3.75 -0.58 17.97
C MET A 226 -3.94 -2.08 17.69
N ASN A 227 -3.56 -2.56 16.52
CA ASN A 227 -3.67 -3.96 16.17
C ASN A 227 -2.88 -4.89 17.10
N GLU A 228 -1.78 -4.44 17.69
CA GLU A 228 -1.01 -5.24 18.66
C GLU A 228 -1.79 -5.59 19.92
N SER A 229 -2.81 -4.79 20.27
CA SER A 229 -3.68 -5.01 21.44
C SER A 229 -5.00 -5.72 21.12
N LEU A 230 -5.35 -5.83 19.84
CA LEU A 230 -6.60 -6.41 19.36
C LEU A 230 -6.44 -7.88 19.00
N THR A 231 -7.51 -8.66 19.22
CA THR A 231 -7.55 -10.05 18.72
C THR A 231 -7.64 -10.07 17.20
N TYR A 232 -7.17 -11.15 16.57
CA TYR A 232 -7.19 -11.27 15.10
C TYR A 232 -8.53 -10.93 14.44
N PRO A 233 -9.71 -11.37 14.94
CA PRO A 233 -10.99 -10.93 14.37
C PRO A 233 -11.27 -9.42 14.53
N GLN A 234 -10.79 -8.80 15.61
CA GLN A 234 -10.99 -7.35 15.85
C GLN A 234 -10.13 -6.49 14.93
N THR A 235 -8.94 -6.96 14.52
CA THR A 235 -8.07 -6.21 13.60
C THR A 235 -8.73 -5.97 12.24
N LEU A 236 -9.64 -6.84 11.83
CA LEU A 236 -10.40 -6.71 10.57
C LEU A 236 -11.17 -5.38 10.50
N ALA A 237 -11.71 -4.90 11.62
CA ALA A 237 -12.49 -3.67 11.64
C ALA A 237 -11.65 -2.41 11.37
N LEU A 238 -10.36 -2.43 11.65
CA LEU A 238 -9.44 -1.33 11.37
C LEU A 238 -8.96 -1.37 9.91
N THR A 239 -8.77 -2.57 9.36
CA THR A 239 -8.27 -2.78 8.00
C THR A 239 -9.20 -2.20 6.94
N ASP A 240 -10.51 -2.29 7.14
CA ASP A 240 -11.53 -1.74 6.23
C ASP A 240 -11.43 -0.22 6.05
N ARG A 241 -10.77 0.46 6.98
CA ARG A 241 -10.68 1.93 7.06
C ARG A 241 -9.37 2.48 6.51
N LEU A 242 -8.52 1.63 5.97
CA LEU A 242 -7.28 2.03 5.27
C LEU A 242 -7.65 2.58 3.90
N ASP A 243 -7.95 1.72 2.94
CA ASP A 243 -8.53 2.12 1.67
C ASP A 243 -10.03 1.82 1.70
N TYR A 244 -10.83 2.82 2.06
CA TYR A 244 -12.28 2.66 2.21
C TYR A 244 -13.01 2.40 0.88
N LEU A 245 -12.35 2.63 -0.26
CA LEU A 245 -12.86 2.32 -1.61
C LEU A 245 -12.43 0.92 -2.09
N SER A 246 -11.62 0.22 -1.31
CA SER A 246 -11.16 -1.14 -1.54
C SER A 246 -11.22 -1.97 -0.25
N ALA A 247 -12.17 -1.67 0.61
CA ALA A 247 -12.30 -2.27 1.95
C ALA A 247 -12.37 -3.81 1.91
N MET A 248 -13.12 -4.39 0.95
CA MET A 248 -13.19 -5.84 0.78
C MET A 248 -11.83 -6.45 0.44
N GLN A 249 -11.09 -5.83 -0.47
CA GLN A 249 -9.81 -6.33 -0.94
C GLN A 249 -8.75 -6.23 0.17
N SER A 250 -8.68 -5.10 0.89
CA SER A 250 -7.78 -4.93 2.03
C SER A 250 -8.06 -5.94 3.14
N ARG A 251 -9.35 -6.15 3.45
CA ARG A 251 -9.80 -7.12 4.43
C ARG A 251 -9.55 -8.57 3.95
N HIS A 252 -9.72 -8.85 2.66
CA HIS A 252 -9.39 -10.14 2.05
C HIS A 252 -7.91 -10.48 2.24
N ALA A 253 -6.99 -9.53 2.02
CA ALA A 253 -5.56 -9.73 2.24
C ALA A 253 -5.26 -10.15 3.69
N LEU A 254 -5.85 -9.48 4.68
CA LEU A 254 -5.66 -9.82 6.09
C LEU A 254 -6.28 -11.19 6.44
N CYS A 255 -7.50 -11.48 5.95
CA CYS A 255 -8.12 -12.80 6.14
C CYS A 255 -7.21 -13.90 5.58
N MET A 256 -6.72 -13.75 4.35
CA MET A 256 -5.80 -14.71 3.73
C MET A 256 -4.52 -14.90 4.53
N CYS A 257 -3.95 -13.81 5.07
CA CYS A 257 -2.72 -13.88 5.87
C CYS A 257 -2.94 -14.71 7.14
N ILE A 258 -4.05 -14.48 7.84
CA ILE A 258 -4.41 -15.22 9.05
C ILE A 258 -4.77 -16.69 8.71
N GLU A 259 -5.55 -16.91 7.65
CA GLU A 259 -5.92 -18.26 7.16
C GLU A 259 -4.67 -19.08 6.80
N GLN A 260 -3.72 -18.47 6.10
CA GLN A 260 -2.43 -19.09 5.78
C GLN A 260 -1.64 -19.47 7.05
N ALA A 261 -1.60 -18.55 8.03
CA ALA A 261 -0.91 -18.81 9.30
C ALA A 261 -1.57 -19.93 10.12
N MET A 262 -2.88 -20.07 10.01
CA MET A 262 -3.65 -21.17 10.65
C MET A 262 -3.60 -22.48 9.88
N GLY A 263 -3.16 -22.48 8.63
CA GLY A 263 -3.30 -23.63 7.74
C GLY A 263 -4.75 -23.96 7.39
N VAL A 264 -5.65 -22.97 7.39
CA VAL A 264 -7.07 -23.14 7.05
C VAL A 264 -7.27 -22.84 5.58
N GLU A 265 -7.89 -23.75 4.88
CA GLU A 265 -8.31 -23.58 3.50
C GLU A 265 -9.82 -23.34 3.44
N VAL A 266 -10.23 -22.22 2.84
CA VAL A 266 -11.65 -21.87 2.67
C VAL A 266 -12.29 -22.66 1.53
N SER A 267 -13.61 -22.88 1.62
CA SER A 267 -14.37 -23.61 0.60
C SER A 267 -14.32 -22.92 -0.77
N ASP A 268 -14.51 -23.69 -1.82
CA ASP A 268 -14.56 -23.18 -3.20
C ASP A 268 -15.69 -22.15 -3.38
N ARG A 269 -16.82 -22.33 -2.67
CA ARG A 269 -17.89 -21.35 -2.63
C ARG A 269 -17.38 -20.00 -2.14
N VAL A 270 -16.66 -19.98 -1.02
CA VAL A 270 -16.09 -18.77 -0.44
C VAL A 270 -15.08 -18.11 -1.39
N LYS A 271 -14.20 -18.90 -2.02
CA LYS A 271 -13.22 -18.39 -3.01
C LYS A 271 -13.93 -17.65 -4.14
N VAL A 272 -14.97 -18.23 -4.71
CA VAL A 272 -15.75 -17.63 -5.81
C VAL A 272 -16.51 -16.38 -5.35
N ILE A 273 -17.18 -16.44 -4.19
CA ILE A 273 -17.91 -15.29 -3.65
C ILE A 273 -16.95 -14.11 -3.41
N ARG A 274 -15.83 -14.34 -2.73
CA ARG A 274 -14.82 -13.29 -2.47
C ARG A 274 -14.32 -12.67 -3.78
N THR A 275 -14.06 -13.49 -4.81
CA THR A 275 -13.60 -12.99 -6.11
C THR A 275 -14.65 -12.10 -6.78
N ILE A 276 -15.91 -12.50 -6.80
CA ILE A 276 -16.99 -11.69 -7.39
C ILE A 276 -17.15 -10.36 -6.63
N MET A 277 -17.09 -10.40 -5.31
CA MET A 277 -17.24 -9.22 -4.46
C MET A 277 -16.05 -8.27 -4.58
N ASP A 278 -14.82 -8.78 -4.65
CA ASP A 278 -13.63 -7.98 -4.90
C ASP A 278 -13.70 -7.26 -6.25
N GLU A 279 -14.20 -7.94 -7.30
CA GLU A 279 -14.32 -7.33 -8.63
C GLU A 279 -15.50 -6.33 -8.70
N LEU A 280 -16.61 -6.56 -8.01
CA LEU A 280 -17.67 -5.55 -7.89
C LEU A 280 -17.16 -4.29 -7.20
N GLN A 281 -16.38 -4.42 -6.13
CA GLN A 281 -15.78 -3.27 -5.46
C GLN A 281 -14.71 -2.59 -6.32
N ARG A 282 -13.94 -3.33 -7.12
CA ARG A 282 -13.00 -2.74 -8.08
C ARG A 282 -13.72 -1.88 -9.11
N ILE A 283 -14.83 -2.37 -9.68
CA ILE A 283 -15.66 -1.59 -10.61
C ILE A 283 -16.18 -0.33 -9.92
N ASP A 284 -16.73 -0.46 -8.71
CA ASP A 284 -17.22 0.65 -7.89
C ASP A 284 -16.15 1.73 -7.69
N SER A 285 -14.94 1.31 -7.33
CA SER A 285 -13.78 2.18 -7.12
C SER A 285 -13.33 2.87 -8.40
N HIS A 286 -13.26 2.17 -9.52
CA HIS A 286 -12.86 2.75 -10.81
C HIS A 286 -13.89 3.72 -11.39
N ILE A 287 -15.18 3.48 -11.17
CA ILE A 287 -16.24 4.43 -11.53
C ILE A 287 -16.14 5.70 -10.68
N LEU A 288 -15.85 5.57 -9.38
CA LEU A 288 -15.62 6.73 -8.53
C LEU A 288 -14.38 7.52 -8.96
N PHE A 289 -13.27 6.83 -9.27
CA PHE A 289 -12.07 7.43 -9.83
C PHE A 289 -12.39 8.25 -11.09
N PHE A 290 -13.13 7.64 -12.05
CA PHE A 290 -13.59 8.32 -13.27
C PHE A 290 -14.35 9.59 -12.92
N SER A 291 -15.30 9.50 -11.99
CA SER A 291 -16.13 10.62 -11.57
C SER A 291 -15.28 11.75 -11.00
N CYS A 292 -14.42 11.47 -10.03
CA CYS A 292 -13.58 12.46 -9.39
C CYS A 292 -12.64 13.16 -10.38
N LEU A 293 -11.98 12.39 -11.25
CA LEU A 293 -11.13 12.95 -12.29
C LEU A 293 -11.91 13.87 -13.25
N CYS A 294 -13.12 13.48 -13.64
CA CYS A 294 -13.99 14.33 -14.45
C CYS A 294 -14.32 15.65 -13.75
N GLN A 295 -14.61 15.62 -12.45
CA GLN A 295 -14.87 16.82 -11.65
C GLN A 295 -13.64 17.72 -11.58
N ASP A 296 -12.46 17.15 -11.36
CA ASP A 296 -11.18 17.89 -11.32
C ASP A 296 -10.87 18.59 -12.65
N MET A 297 -11.29 17.96 -13.76
CA MET A 297 -11.15 18.52 -15.11
C MET A 297 -12.31 19.46 -15.50
N GLY A 298 -13.27 19.71 -14.60
CA GLY A 298 -14.43 20.57 -14.85
C GLY A 298 -15.58 19.92 -15.63
N ALA A 299 -15.57 18.59 -15.80
CA ALA A 299 -16.60 17.85 -16.53
C ALA A 299 -17.70 17.34 -15.59
N THR A 300 -18.44 18.25 -14.95
CA THR A 300 -19.45 17.94 -13.91
C THR A 300 -20.53 16.97 -14.39
N THR A 301 -20.96 17.02 -15.65
CA THR A 301 -21.95 16.07 -16.20
C THR A 301 -21.43 14.64 -16.17
N ALA A 302 -20.18 14.43 -16.57
CA ALA A 302 -19.54 13.10 -16.53
C ALA A 302 -19.38 12.59 -15.08
N PHE A 303 -19.03 13.47 -14.14
CA PHE A 303 -19.04 13.18 -12.70
C PHE A 303 -20.39 12.63 -12.24
N LEU A 304 -21.50 13.28 -12.55
CA LEU A 304 -22.85 12.85 -12.15
C LEU A 304 -23.24 11.50 -12.77
N TYR A 305 -22.80 11.22 -14.01
CA TYR A 305 -23.07 9.94 -14.67
C TYR A 305 -22.36 8.77 -13.98
N GLY A 306 -21.13 8.96 -13.58
CA GLY A 306 -20.42 7.94 -12.82
C GLY A 306 -21.10 7.64 -11.47
N PHE A 307 -21.53 8.67 -10.74
CA PHE A 307 -22.29 8.47 -9.47
C PHE A 307 -23.63 7.76 -9.70
N ARG A 308 -24.36 8.11 -10.77
CA ARG A 308 -25.59 7.40 -11.17
C ARG A 308 -25.36 5.89 -11.30
N ASP A 309 -24.26 5.52 -11.96
CA ASP A 309 -23.99 4.12 -12.28
C ASP A 309 -23.42 3.37 -11.09
N ARG A 310 -22.61 4.05 -10.28
CA ARG A 310 -22.07 3.57 -9.01
C ARG A 310 -23.20 3.15 -8.04
N GLU A 311 -24.29 3.91 -7.94
CA GLU A 311 -25.44 3.59 -7.09
C GLU A 311 -26.01 2.18 -7.36
N LYS A 312 -25.97 1.69 -8.62
CA LYS A 312 -26.45 0.33 -8.94
C LYS A 312 -25.60 -0.76 -8.31
N ILE A 313 -24.30 -0.53 -8.18
CA ILE A 313 -23.37 -1.45 -7.51
C ILE A 313 -23.59 -1.40 -6.01
N LEU A 314 -23.66 -0.17 -5.45
CA LEU A 314 -23.88 0.04 -4.02
C LEU A 314 -25.17 -0.61 -3.52
N ASP A 315 -26.26 -0.57 -4.31
CA ASP A 315 -27.51 -1.24 -3.98
C ASP A 315 -27.34 -2.77 -3.87
N ILE A 316 -26.53 -3.39 -4.75
CA ILE A 316 -26.24 -4.84 -4.70
C ILE A 316 -25.40 -5.17 -3.47
N LEU A 317 -24.39 -4.34 -3.17
CA LEU A 317 -23.53 -4.52 -2.02
C LEU A 317 -24.30 -4.33 -0.71
N GLU A 318 -25.17 -3.33 -0.61
CA GLU A 318 -26.02 -3.08 0.54
C GLU A 318 -26.95 -4.28 0.82
N GLU A 319 -27.63 -4.81 -0.19
CA GLU A 319 -28.51 -5.97 -0.04
C GLU A 319 -27.77 -7.22 0.43
N THR A 320 -26.51 -7.41 0.03
CA THR A 320 -25.75 -8.62 0.32
C THR A 320 -24.87 -8.46 1.58
N CYS A 321 -24.25 -7.31 1.76
CA CYS A 321 -23.24 -7.06 2.80
C CYS A 321 -23.75 -6.16 3.92
N GLY A 322 -24.88 -5.47 3.73
CA GLY A 322 -25.43 -4.50 4.69
C GLY A 322 -24.69 -3.16 4.73
N GLY A 323 -23.73 -2.92 3.83
CA GLY A 323 -22.92 -1.69 3.76
C GLY A 323 -22.77 -1.16 2.35
N ARG A 324 -22.51 0.15 2.22
CA ARG A 324 -22.36 0.85 0.93
C ARG A 324 -20.94 1.36 0.70
N LEU A 325 -20.16 1.59 1.74
CA LEU A 325 -18.82 2.15 1.65
C LEU A 325 -17.79 1.28 2.37
N ILE A 326 -17.83 1.23 3.69
CA ILE A 326 -16.94 0.37 4.50
C ILE A 326 -17.62 -0.99 4.64
N ILE A 327 -17.28 -1.90 3.74
CA ILE A 327 -17.97 -3.19 3.59
C ILE A 327 -17.19 -4.25 4.34
N ASN A 328 -17.76 -4.70 5.44
CA ASN A 328 -17.16 -5.66 6.33
C ASN A 328 -17.68 -7.10 6.07
N TYR A 329 -17.42 -7.61 4.87
CA TYR A 329 -18.00 -8.86 4.40
C TYR A 329 -17.07 -10.07 4.54
N ASN A 330 -15.81 -9.94 4.17
CA ASN A 330 -14.82 -11.00 4.34
C ASN A 330 -14.51 -11.23 5.83
N THR A 331 -14.53 -12.47 6.29
CA THR A 331 -14.18 -12.87 7.65
C THR A 331 -13.14 -13.98 7.62
N ILE A 332 -12.43 -14.20 8.73
CA ILE A 332 -11.47 -15.30 8.82
C ILE A 332 -12.21 -16.63 8.65
N GLY A 333 -11.81 -17.40 7.66
CA GLY A 333 -12.42 -18.70 7.32
C GLY A 333 -13.68 -18.60 6.44
N GLY A 334 -14.08 -17.41 5.94
CA GLY A 334 -15.26 -17.32 5.07
C GLY A 334 -15.77 -15.92 4.81
N VAL A 335 -17.08 -15.79 4.71
CA VAL A 335 -17.81 -14.53 4.54
C VAL A 335 -18.92 -14.43 5.59
N GLN A 336 -19.34 -13.19 5.91
CA GLN A 336 -20.24 -12.92 7.02
C GLN A 336 -21.68 -13.41 6.80
N ALA A 337 -22.13 -13.38 5.55
CA ALA A 337 -23.47 -13.80 5.16
C ALA A 337 -23.44 -14.46 3.78
N ASP A 338 -24.42 -15.29 3.47
CA ASP A 338 -24.60 -15.82 2.12
C ASP A 338 -25.10 -14.74 1.16
N LEU A 339 -24.98 -15.00 -0.13
CA LEU A 339 -25.47 -14.11 -1.18
C LEU A 339 -26.98 -13.88 -1.05
N HIS A 340 -27.42 -12.64 -1.24
CA HIS A 340 -28.84 -12.32 -1.28
C HIS A 340 -29.55 -13.12 -2.40
N PRO A 341 -30.79 -13.61 -2.21
CA PRO A 341 -31.49 -14.42 -3.23
C PRO A 341 -31.57 -13.77 -4.62
N ASN A 342 -31.61 -12.45 -4.69
CA ASN A 342 -31.64 -11.71 -5.95
C ASN A 342 -30.23 -11.36 -6.50
N PHE A 343 -29.16 -11.73 -5.80
CA PHE A 343 -27.79 -11.29 -6.14
C PHE A 343 -27.41 -11.64 -7.58
N VAL A 344 -27.52 -12.92 -7.94
CA VAL A 344 -27.20 -13.42 -9.29
C VAL A 344 -28.00 -12.68 -10.37
N LYS A 345 -29.30 -12.49 -10.15
CA LYS A 345 -30.17 -11.77 -11.09
C LYS A 345 -29.70 -10.32 -11.26
N ARG A 346 -29.49 -9.60 -10.17
CA ARG A 346 -29.09 -8.18 -10.20
C ARG A 346 -27.73 -7.98 -10.82
N VAL A 347 -26.75 -8.85 -10.53
CA VAL A 347 -25.42 -8.78 -11.14
C VAL A 347 -25.49 -9.03 -12.65
N LYS A 348 -26.30 -10.00 -13.09
CA LYS A 348 -26.54 -10.24 -14.52
C LYS A 348 -27.22 -9.07 -15.24
N GLU A 349 -28.09 -8.33 -14.56
CA GLU A 349 -28.71 -7.11 -15.10
C GLU A 349 -27.70 -5.94 -15.12
N LEU A 350 -26.79 -5.89 -14.15
CA LEU A 350 -25.75 -4.85 -14.03
C LEU A 350 -24.73 -4.91 -15.17
N ILE A 351 -24.29 -6.11 -15.56
CA ILE A 351 -23.22 -6.28 -16.57
C ILE A 351 -23.54 -5.56 -17.89
N PRO A 352 -24.64 -5.84 -18.60
CA PRO A 352 -24.96 -5.15 -19.85
C PRO A 352 -25.26 -3.66 -19.63
N TYR A 353 -25.80 -3.28 -18.48
CA TYR A 353 -26.04 -1.89 -18.13
C TYR A 353 -24.72 -1.10 -18.05
N LEU A 354 -23.72 -1.61 -17.35
CA LEU A 354 -22.42 -0.95 -17.23
C LEU A 354 -21.68 -0.91 -18.56
N ARG A 355 -21.66 -2.00 -19.33
CA ARG A 355 -21.05 -2.03 -20.68
C ARG A 355 -21.62 -0.94 -21.59
N LYS A 356 -22.92 -0.70 -21.54
CA LYS A 356 -23.56 0.39 -22.27
C LYS A 356 -23.08 1.76 -21.76
N ASN A 357 -23.05 1.97 -20.45
CA ASN A 357 -22.75 3.27 -19.87
C ASN A 357 -21.27 3.64 -19.95
N ILE A 358 -20.36 2.66 -19.98
CA ILE A 358 -18.94 2.91 -20.28
C ILE A 358 -18.76 3.57 -21.65
N GLN A 359 -19.60 3.23 -22.64
CA GLN A 359 -19.58 3.91 -23.96
C GLN A 359 -20.01 5.38 -23.83
N GLU A 360 -20.90 5.71 -22.88
CA GLU A 360 -21.25 7.12 -22.58
C GLU A 360 -20.03 7.85 -21.99
N TYR A 361 -19.24 7.19 -21.10
CA TYR A 361 -18.02 7.79 -20.54
C TYR A 361 -16.99 8.09 -21.64
N HIS A 362 -16.80 7.17 -22.57
CA HIS A 362 -15.92 7.41 -23.71
C HIS A 362 -16.43 8.57 -24.59
N ALA A 363 -17.72 8.66 -24.85
CA ALA A 363 -18.29 9.72 -25.67
C ALA A 363 -18.18 11.10 -25.00
N ILE A 364 -18.40 11.19 -23.69
CA ILE A 364 -18.46 12.48 -22.96
C ILE A 364 -17.06 12.97 -22.57
N PHE A 365 -16.16 12.08 -22.13
CA PHE A 365 -14.88 12.48 -21.55
C PHE A 365 -13.67 11.98 -22.35
N THR A 366 -13.57 10.68 -22.64
CA THR A 366 -12.40 10.13 -23.34
C THR A 366 -12.21 10.76 -24.73
N GLY A 367 -13.31 10.97 -25.45
CA GLY A 367 -13.32 11.63 -26.76
C GLY A 367 -13.16 13.16 -26.72
N ASN A 368 -13.18 13.77 -25.53
CA ASN A 368 -13.11 15.22 -25.40
C ASN A 368 -11.68 15.72 -25.64
N ILE A 369 -11.52 16.63 -26.61
CA ILE A 369 -10.21 17.18 -26.99
C ILE A 369 -9.53 17.95 -25.84
N ILE A 370 -10.30 18.61 -24.97
CA ILE A 370 -9.77 19.34 -23.82
C ILE A 370 -9.21 18.34 -22.80
N ALA A 371 -9.97 17.29 -22.47
CA ALA A 371 -9.50 16.23 -21.57
C ALA A 371 -8.23 15.57 -22.11
N GLN A 372 -8.21 15.22 -23.41
CA GLN A 372 -7.03 14.62 -24.02
C GLN A 372 -5.82 15.57 -23.99
N SER A 373 -5.99 16.85 -24.26
CA SER A 373 -4.89 17.83 -24.26
C SER A 373 -4.31 18.08 -22.86
N ARG A 374 -5.11 17.88 -21.80
CA ARG A 374 -4.68 18.04 -20.43
C ARG A 374 -4.00 16.77 -19.87
N LEU A 375 -4.38 15.60 -20.35
CA LEU A 375 -3.95 14.32 -19.79
C LEU A 375 -2.83 13.66 -20.60
N LYS A 376 -2.82 13.79 -21.96
CA LYS A 376 -1.80 13.17 -22.81
C LYS A 376 -0.46 13.88 -22.67
N GLY A 377 0.60 13.10 -22.44
CA GLY A 377 1.96 13.59 -22.26
C GLY A 377 2.21 14.31 -20.93
N THR A 378 1.21 14.35 -20.03
CA THR A 378 1.32 14.97 -18.70
C THR A 378 1.68 13.91 -17.66
N GLY A 379 2.68 14.21 -16.79
CA GLY A 379 3.08 13.35 -15.69
C GLY A 379 3.51 11.95 -16.14
N VAL A 380 4.43 11.86 -17.08
CA VAL A 380 4.92 10.60 -17.66
C VAL A 380 5.81 9.88 -16.65
N LEU A 381 5.43 8.65 -16.29
CA LEU A 381 6.22 7.74 -15.47
C LEU A 381 6.80 6.63 -16.35
N SER A 382 8.12 6.47 -16.35
CA SER A 382 8.75 5.39 -17.08
C SER A 382 8.50 4.04 -16.39
N ARG A 383 8.58 2.92 -17.16
CA ARG A 383 8.51 1.57 -16.58
C ARG A 383 9.59 1.35 -15.52
N HIS A 384 10.81 1.82 -15.80
CA HIS A 384 11.92 1.71 -14.86
C HIS A 384 11.60 2.39 -13.53
N ASP A 385 11.10 3.63 -13.58
CA ASP A 385 10.78 4.39 -12.38
C ASP A 385 9.56 3.81 -11.66
N ALA A 386 8.55 3.32 -12.39
CA ALA A 386 7.41 2.63 -11.77
C ALA A 386 7.86 1.44 -10.91
N ILE A 387 8.80 0.63 -11.40
CA ILE A 387 9.39 -0.49 -10.66
C ILE A 387 10.25 0.02 -9.50
N ALA A 388 11.11 1.01 -9.74
CA ALA A 388 12.05 1.56 -8.76
C ALA A 388 11.33 2.20 -7.55
N TYR A 389 10.20 2.88 -7.77
CA TYR A 389 9.34 3.42 -6.71
C TYR A 389 8.37 2.38 -6.12
N GLY A 390 8.14 1.25 -6.80
CA GLY A 390 7.13 0.28 -6.41
C GLY A 390 5.68 0.75 -6.67
N ALA A 391 5.49 1.64 -7.65
CA ALA A 391 4.19 2.18 -8.05
C ALA A 391 3.41 1.15 -8.89
N THR A 392 2.74 0.22 -8.22
CA THR A 392 1.95 -0.86 -8.81
C THR A 392 0.57 -0.42 -9.29
N GLY A 393 -0.30 -1.37 -9.62
CA GLY A 393 -1.68 -1.13 -10.02
C GLY A 393 -1.81 -0.43 -11.37
N GLY A 394 -2.88 0.32 -11.54
CA GLY A 394 -3.16 1.07 -12.77
C GLY A 394 -2.04 2.03 -13.17
N THR A 395 -1.26 2.55 -12.21
CA THR A 395 -0.12 3.43 -12.48
C THR A 395 1.05 2.66 -13.08
N GLY A 396 1.43 1.52 -12.52
CA GLY A 396 2.48 0.66 -13.07
C GLY A 396 2.11 0.08 -14.43
N ARG A 397 0.87 -0.38 -14.58
CA ARG A 397 0.36 -0.93 -15.85
C ARG A 397 0.26 0.13 -16.96
N ALA A 398 -0.02 1.38 -16.61
CA ALA A 398 0.03 2.50 -17.56
C ALA A 398 1.45 2.78 -18.09
N SER A 399 2.46 2.39 -17.32
CA SER A 399 3.89 2.55 -17.65
C SER A 399 4.52 1.29 -18.29
N GLY A 400 3.73 0.30 -18.69
CA GLY A 400 4.22 -0.92 -19.35
C GLY A 400 4.72 -2.00 -18.39
N TRP A 401 4.39 -1.91 -17.09
CA TRP A 401 4.78 -2.93 -16.11
C TRP A 401 3.62 -3.89 -15.82
N ALA A 402 3.77 -5.16 -16.21
CA ALA A 402 2.85 -6.23 -15.86
C ALA A 402 3.00 -6.58 -14.37
N CYS A 403 2.21 -5.92 -13.54
CA CYS A 403 2.34 -6.00 -12.07
C CYS A 403 1.09 -6.54 -11.36
N ASP A 404 0.10 -7.02 -12.10
CA ASP A 404 -1.16 -7.51 -11.51
C ASP A 404 -0.95 -8.75 -10.64
N VAL A 405 -1.24 -8.59 -9.33
CA VAL A 405 -1.09 -9.67 -8.34
C VAL A 405 -1.98 -10.86 -8.67
N ARG A 406 -3.18 -10.64 -9.26
CA ARG A 406 -4.12 -11.70 -9.65
C ARG A 406 -3.52 -12.66 -10.70
N LYS A 407 -2.58 -12.16 -11.53
CA LYS A 407 -1.84 -12.96 -12.52
C LYS A 407 -0.52 -13.50 -11.98
N ARG A 408 0.22 -12.69 -11.20
CA ARG A 408 1.56 -13.06 -10.69
C ARG A 408 1.50 -14.04 -9.52
N ILE A 409 0.48 -13.91 -8.67
CA ILE A 409 0.26 -14.71 -7.45
C ILE A 409 -1.23 -15.00 -7.34
N PRO A 410 -1.82 -15.84 -8.21
CA PRO A 410 -3.24 -16.12 -8.18
C PRO A 410 -3.72 -16.54 -6.79
N TYR A 411 -4.80 -15.95 -6.34
CA TYR A 411 -5.46 -16.25 -5.06
C TYR A 411 -6.96 -16.39 -5.27
N ALA A 412 -7.69 -16.88 -4.27
CA ALA A 412 -9.12 -17.14 -4.31
C ALA A 412 -9.53 -17.96 -5.55
N ALA A 413 -10.31 -17.40 -6.49
CA ALA A 413 -10.73 -18.08 -7.72
C ALA A 413 -10.08 -17.46 -8.99
N TYR A 414 -9.06 -16.63 -8.86
CA TYR A 414 -8.42 -15.99 -10.03
C TYR A 414 -7.63 -16.96 -10.92
N ASP A 415 -7.25 -18.12 -10.42
CA ASP A 415 -6.66 -19.22 -11.20
C ASP A 415 -7.65 -19.95 -12.13
N ARG A 416 -8.96 -19.71 -11.94
CA ARG A 416 -10.06 -20.38 -12.66
C ARG A 416 -10.72 -19.52 -13.73
N VAL A 417 -10.30 -18.25 -13.84
CA VAL A 417 -10.88 -17.27 -14.76
C VAL A 417 -9.87 -16.77 -15.77
N ASP A 418 -10.36 -16.52 -16.98
CA ASP A 418 -9.56 -15.90 -18.01
C ASP A 418 -9.88 -14.41 -18.11
N PHE A 419 -8.86 -13.57 -18.00
CA PHE A 419 -8.93 -12.13 -18.17
C PHE A 419 -7.59 -11.60 -18.66
N LYS A 420 -7.57 -10.44 -19.26
CA LYS A 420 -6.36 -9.80 -19.73
C LYS A 420 -5.87 -8.77 -18.73
N GLU A 421 -4.58 -8.76 -18.46
CA GLU A 421 -3.96 -7.64 -17.77
C GLU A 421 -3.92 -6.45 -18.73
N VAL A 422 -4.53 -5.34 -18.33
CA VAL A 422 -4.59 -4.13 -19.14
C VAL A 422 -3.26 -3.37 -18.99
N ILE A 423 -2.52 -3.24 -20.09
CA ILE A 423 -1.21 -2.59 -20.09
C ILE A 423 -1.17 -1.52 -21.17
N TYR A 424 -0.72 -0.33 -20.79
CA TYR A 424 -0.37 0.78 -21.65
C TYR A 424 1.12 1.09 -21.48
N THR A 425 1.73 1.81 -22.40
CA THR A 425 3.18 2.08 -22.39
C THR A 425 3.53 3.57 -22.33
N GLU A 426 2.54 4.44 -22.50
CA GLU A 426 2.71 5.88 -22.53
C GLU A 426 3.09 6.46 -21.16
N GLY A 427 2.66 5.84 -20.07
CA GLY A 427 3.00 6.23 -18.70
C GLY A 427 2.41 7.56 -18.24
N ASP A 428 1.59 8.22 -19.06
CA ASP A 428 1.02 9.54 -18.78
C ASP A 428 -0.33 9.48 -18.03
N CYS A 429 -0.89 10.63 -17.72
CA CYS A 429 -2.18 10.71 -17.07
C CYS A 429 -3.31 10.05 -17.87
N PHE A 430 -3.25 10.14 -19.22
CA PHE A 430 -4.26 9.55 -20.08
C PHE A 430 -4.19 8.02 -20.07
N ALA A 431 -3.00 7.45 -20.11
CA ALA A 431 -2.80 6.01 -20.00
C ALA A 431 -3.28 5.48 -18.64
N ARG A 432 -2.96 6.17 -17.51
CA ARG A 432 -3.48 5.81 -16.19
C ARG A 432 -5.00 5.84 -16.10
N TYR A 433 -5.62 6.80 -16.78
CA TYR A 433 -7.07 6.88 -16.89
C TYR A 433 -7.64 5.71 -17.70
N MET A 434 -7.07 5.42 -18.86
CA MET A 434 -7.55 4.35 -19.74
C MET A 434 -7.41 2.97 -19.12
N VAL A 435 -6.29 2.67 -18.45
CA VAL A 435 -6.10 1.40 -17.73
C VAL A 435 -7.31 1.09 -16.83
N ARG A 436 -7.75 2.07 -16.03
CA ARG A 436 -8.84 1.84 -15.07
C ARG A 436 -10.19 1.64 -15.74
N LEU A 437 -10.47 2.33 -16.84
CA LEU A 437 -11.70 2.10 -17.60
C LEU A 437 -11.73 0.72 -18.25
N ASP A 438 -10.62 0.31 -18.85
CA ASP A 438 -10.53 -0.99 -19.50
C ASP A 438 -10.50 -2.13 -18.47
N GLU A 439 -10.01 -1.88 -17.25
CA GLU A 439 -10.10 -2.84 -16.14
C GLU A 439 -11.53 -3.08 -15.68
N ILE A 440 -12.43 -2.12 -15.81
CA ILE A 440 -13.85 -2.35 -15.52
C ILE A 440 -14.39 -3.48 -16.42
N GLU A 441 -14.06 -3.48 -17.72
CA GLU A 441 -14.48 -4.55 -18.60
C GLU A 441 -13.87 -5.89 -18.22
N GLN A 442 -12.59 -5.94 -17.82
CA GLN A 442 -11.97 -7.18 -17.35
C GLN A 442 -12.63 -7.71 -16.07
N SER A 443 -12.98 -6.82 -15.14
CA SER A 443 -13.73 -7.19 -13.93
C SER A 443 -15.12 -7.73 -14.26
N LEU A 444 -15.83 -7.12 -15.21
CA LEU A 444 -17.12 -7.64 -15.71
C LEU A 444 -16.96 -9.03 -16.35
N CYS A 445 -15.89 -9.26 -17.14
CA CYS A 445 -15.60 -10.56 -17.72
C CYS A 445 -15.30 -11.63 -16.65
N ILE A 446 -14.59 -11.29 -15.58
CA ILE A 446 -14.32 -12.20 -14.45
C ILE A 446 -15.65 -12.58 -13.77
N ILE A 447 -16.48 -11.59 -13.45
CA ILE A 447 -17.77 -11.81 -12.80
C ILE A 447 -18.68 -12.68 -13.67
N GLU A 448 -18.74 -12.41 -14.98
CA GLU A 448 -19.57 -13.14 -15.95
C GLU A 448 -19.22 -14.64 -16.00
N GLN A 449 -17.93 -14.99 -15.89
CA GLN A 449 -17.46 -16.39 -15.86
C GLN A 449 -17.85 -17.13 -14.57
N LEU A 450 -17.95 -16.42 -13.46
CA LEU A 450 -18.17 -17.02 -12.14
C LEU A 450 -19.64 -17.03 -11.71
N ILE A 451 -20.45 -16.05 -12.13
CA ILE A 451 -21.78 -15.78 -11.57
C ILE A 451 -22.79 -16.90 -11.78
N ASP A 452 -22.64 -17.67 -12.86
CA ASP A 452 -23.53 -18.81 -13.17
C ASP A 452 -23.11 -20.12 -12.54
N ASN A 453 -21.88 -20.19 -12.05
CA ASN A 453 -21.24 -21.41 -11.57
C ASN A 453 -20.75 -21.28 -10.13
N ILE A 454 -21.49 -20.57 -9.27
CA ILE A 454 -21.14 -20.44 -7.84
C ILE A 454 -21.34 -21.80 -7.18
N PRO A 455 -20.28 -22.44 -6.63
CA PRO A 455 -20.41 -23.76 -6.02
C PRO A 455 -21.36 -23.74 -4.82
N GLU A 456 -22.04 -24.86 -4.57
CA GLU A 456 -22.71 -25.10 -3.29
C GLU A 456 -21.68 -25.39 -2.19
N GLY A 457 -22.02 -25.11 -0.94
CA GLY A 457 -21.14 -25.39 0.18
C GLY A 457 -21.29 -24.41 1.33
N SER A 458 -20.43 -24.59 2.34
CA SER A 458 -20.38 -23.70 3.50
C SER A 458 -19.81 -22.33 3.10
N ILE A 459 -20.39 -21.28 3.68
CA ILE A 459 -19.88 -19.90 3.56
C ILE A 459 -18.87 -19.56 4.66
N GLN A 460 -18.72 -20.44 5.65
CA GLN A 460 -17.85 -20.23 6.80
C GLN A 460 -17.28 -21.56 7.28
N GLU A 461 -15.96 -21.62 7.46
CA GLU A 461 -15.30 -22.74 8.10
C GLU A 461 -15.49 -22.70 9.62
N LYS A 462 -15.48 -23.88 10.25
CA LYS A 462 -15.61 -23.98 11.71
C LYS A 462 -14.34 -23.44 12.39
N MET A 463 -14.48 -22.32 13.05
CA MET A 463 -13.38 -21.66 13.75
C MET A 463 -13.49 -21.84 15.26
N LYS A 464 -12.33 -21.88 15.94
CA LYS A 464 -12.29 -21.80 17.40
C LYS A 464 -12.72 -20.39 17.84
N PRO A 465 -13.45 -20.25 18.96
CA PRO A 465 -13.87 -18.93 19.47
C PRO A 465 -12.71 -17.96 19.72
N ILE A 466 -11.55 -18.50 20.09
CA ILE A 466 -10.31 -17.73 20.27
C ILE A 466 -9.29 -18.24 19.26
N ILE A 467 -8.92 -17.37 18.35
CA ILE A 467 -7.86 -17.63 17.37
C ILE A 467 -6.51 -17.35 18.02
N ARG A 468 -5.62 -18.33 17.96
CA ARG A 468 -4.19 -18.20 18.28
C ARG A 468 -3.41 -18.71 17.09
N LEU A 469 -2.50 -17.90 16.58
CA LEU A 469 -1.63 -18.31 15.49
C LEU A 469 -0.37 -18.98 16.05
N PRO A 470 0.25 -19.91 15.32
CA PRO A 470 1.57 -20.43 15.70
C PRO A 470 2.61 -19.29 15.67
N GLU A 471 3.77 -19.54 16.27
CA GLU A 471 4.91 -18.64 16.11
C GLU A 471 5.39 -18.64 14.65
N GLY A 472 5.66 -17.44 14.13
CA GLY A 472 6.12 -17.29 12.76
C GLY A 472 5.78 -15.96 12.14
N SER A 473 6.17 -15.79 10.88
CA SER A 473 5.87 -14.61 10.08
C SER A 473 5.31 -14.97 8.72
N TRP A 474 4.34 -14.20 8.25
CA TRP A 474 3.64 -14.41 6.98
C TRP A 474 3.52 -13.10 6.24
N TYR A 475 3.56 -13.18 4.92
CA TYR A 475 3.27 -12.06 4.02
C TYR A 475 2.32 -12.52 2.94
N THR A 476 1.21 -11.80 2.79
CA THR A 476 0.25 -11.98 1.71
C THR A 476 0.00 -10.66 1.01
N ALA A 477 -0.39 -10.74 -0.25
CA ALA A 477 -0.78 -9.57 -1.01
C ALA A 477 -1.95 -9.89 -1.93
N VAL A 478 -2.76 -8.87 -2.19
CA VAL A 478 -3.87 -8.88 -3.15
C VAL A 478 -3.71 -7.72 -4.14
N GLU A 479 -4.36 -7.83 -5.29
CA GLU A 479 -4.54 -6.69 -6.17
C GLU A 479 -5.72 -5.86 -5.68
N SER A 480 -5.44 -4.75 -5.01
CA SER A 480 -6.42 -3.73 -4.68
C SER A 480 -6.76 -2.92 -5.94
N SER A 481 -7.81 -2.11 -5.90
CA SER A 481 -8.18 -1.21 -7.01
C SER A 481 -7.06 -0.22 -7.37
N ARG A 482 -6.11 0.00 -6.46
CA ARG A 482 -4.97 0.94 -6.62
C ARG A 482 -3.63 0.26 -6.81
N GLY A 483 -3.60 -1.08 -6.72
CA GLY A 483 -2.40 -1.88 -6.88
C GLY A 483 -2.19 -2.89 -5.78
N GLU A 484 -0.96 -3.36 -5.63
CA GLU A 484 -0.61 -4.36 -4.63
C GLU A 484 -0.80 -3.82 -3.21
N PHE A 485 -1.78 -4.39 -2.50
CA PHE A 485 -1.95 -4.20 -1.05
C PHE A 485 -1.39 -5.43 -0.34
N GLY A 486 -0.44 -5.22 0.58
CA GLY A 486 0.26 -6.28 1.29
C GLY A 486 0.01 -6.26 2.79
N VAL A 487 0.05 -7.44 3.40
CA VAL A 487 -0.06 -7.62 4.85
C VAL A 487 1.11 -8.47 5.32
N TYR A 488 1.92 -7.91 6.21
CA TYR A 488 2.93 -8.65 6.97
C TYR A 488 2.44 -8.89 8.39
N LEU A 489 2.46 -10.12 8.82
CA LEU A 489 2.01 -10.55 10.14
C LEU A 489 3.12 -11.34 10.83
N GLU A 490 3.44 -10.98 12.08
CA GLU A 490 4.29 -11.78 12.96
C GLU A 490 3.53 -12.16 14.23
N SER A 491 3.59 -13.43 14.61
CA SER A 491 2.94 -14.00 15.78
C SER A 491 3.95 -14.69 16.69
N ARG A 492 3.70 -14.60 18.01
CA ARG A 492 4.42 -15.32 19.06
C ARG A 492 3.52 -16.33 19.83
N GLY A 493 2.54 -16.91 19.15
CA GLY A 493 1.63 -17.89 19.76
C GLY A 493 0.45 -17.30 20.51
N ASP A 494 0.31 -15.99 20.57
CA ASP A 494 -0.74 -15.29 21.29
C ASP A 494 -2.04 -15.12 20.49
N LYS A 495 -3.09 -14.61 21.18
CA LYS A 495 -4.38 -14.26 20.58
C LYS A 495 -4.37 -12.92 19.84
N THR A 496 -3.29 -12.16 19.94
CA THR A 496 -3.07 -10.85 19.31
C THR A 496 -1.82 -10.92 18.44
N PRO A 497 -1.73 -10.16 17.34
CA PRO A 497 -0.52 -10.10 16.55
C PRO A 497 0.62 -9.46 17.36
N TYR A 498 1.84 -10.00 17.22
CA TYR A 498 3.04 -9.36 17.74
C TYR A 498 3.39 -8.12 16.92
N ARG A 499 3.26 -8.21 15.59
CA ARG A 499 3.38 -7.13 14.62
C ARG A 499 2.41 -7.36 13.48
N LEU A 500 1.70 -6.33 13.09
CA LEU A 500 0.87 -6.30 11.89
C LEU A 500 1.21 -5.04 11.12
N HIS A 501 1.73 -5.19 9.91
CA HIS A 501 2.10 -4.09 9.03
C HIS A 501 1.33 -4.20 7.71
N TYR A 502 0.92 -3.07 7.18
CA TYR A 502 0.24 -2.96 5.91
C TYR A 502 1.14 -2.27 4.88
N ARG A 503 1.44 -2.95 3.79
CA ARG A 503 2.02 -2.33 2.62
C ARG A 503 0.94 -1.52 1.92
N SER A 504 0.98 -0.20 2.11
CA SER A 504 0.07 0.76 1.48
C SER A 504 0.20 0.74 -0.04
N THR A 505 -0.92 0.88 -0.73
CA THR A 505 -0.92 1.14 -2.18
C THR A 505 -0.56 2.60 -2.47
N GLY A 506 -0.97 3.52 -1.60
CA GLY A 506 -0.86 4.96 -1.78
C GLY A 506 0.54 5.52 -1.52
N LEU A 507 1.31 4.95 -0.59
CA LEU A 507 2.63 5.50 -0.22
C LEU A 507 3.61 5.54 -1.40
N PRO A 508 3.77 4.46 -2.22
CA PRO A 508 4.58 4.53 -3.45
C PRO A 508 4.03 5.52 -4.49
N LEU A 509 2.70 5.69 -4.55
CA LEU A 509 2.07 6.62 -5.50
C LEU A 509 2.33 8.09 -5.12
N VAL A 510 2.40 8.38 -3.83
CA VAL A 510 2.76 9.73 -3.34
C VAL A 510 4.25 10.00 -3.50
N ALA A 511 5.10 8.98 -3.36
CA ALA A 511 6.55 9.10 -3.55
C ALA A 511 6.93 9.56 -4.97
N VAL A 512 6.14 9.22 -6.00
CA VAL A 512 6.44 9.64 -7.39
C VAL A 512 5.97 11.07 -7.71
N VAL A 513 5.21 11.73 -6.85
CA VAL A 513 4.59 13.05 -7.14
C VAL A 513 5.65 14.09 -7.49
N ASP A 514 6.70 14.23 -6.71
CA ASP A 514 7.77 15.20 -6.97
C ASP A 514 8.41 14.98 -8.35
N SER A 515 8.75 13.75 -8.69
CA SER A 515 9.38 13.42 -9.97
C SER A 515 8.47 13.67 -11.18
N LEU A 516 7.17 13.40 -11.04
CA LEU A 516 6.18 13.60 -12.12
C LEU A 516 5.80 15.06 -12.35
N THR A 517 5.98 15.91 -11.35
CA THR A 517 5.51 17.31 -11.39
C THR A 517 6.62 18.31 -11.68
N ARG A 518 7.89 17.93 -11.58
CA ARG A 518 9.02 18.82 -11.90
C ARG A 518 8.95 19.30 -13.34
N GLY A 519 8.96 20.63 -13.53
CA GLY A 519 8.84 21.26 -14.83
C GLY A 519 7.42 21.34 -15.38
N ALA A 520 6.42 20.76 -14.70
CA ALA A 520 5.02 20.88 -15.04
C ALA A 520 4.43 22.17 -14.45
N LYS A 521 3.27 22.58 -14.93
CA LYS A 521 2.53 23.70 -14.36
C LYS A 521 1.78 23.26 -13.10
N ILE A 522 1.52 24.20 -12.20
CA ILE A 522 0.74 23.92 -10.99
C ILE A 522 -0.65 23.33 -11.30
N ALA A 523 -1.25 23.73 -12.41
CA ALA A 523 -2.53 23.17 -12.86
C ALA A 523 -2.44 21.67 -13.24
N ASP A 524 -1.26 21.19 -13.65
CA ASP A 524 -1.04 19.80 -14.01
C ASP A 524 -0.90 18.90 -12.78
N LEU A 525 -0.53 19.45 -11.62
CA LEU A 525 -0.49 18.73 -10.35
C LEU A 525 -1.84 18.08 -10.02
N ILE A 526 -2.95 18.77 -10.33
CA ILE A 526 -4.31 18.25 -10.11
C ILE A 526 -4.55 17.02 -10.99
N ALA A 527 -4.19 17.09 -12.28
CA ALA A 527 -4.34 15.98 -13.21
C ALA A 527 -3.43 14.79 -12.83
N ILE A 528 -2.18 15.07 -12.44
CA ILE A 528 -1.21 14.06 -12.01
C ILE A 528 -1.70 13.38 -10.73
N GLY A 529 -2.02 14.15 -9.69
CA GLY A 529 -2.53 13.63 -8.41
C GLY A 529 -3.82 12.83 -8.59
N GLY A 530 -4.80 13.38 -9.32
CA GLY A 530 -6.07 12.71 -9.60
C GLY A 530 -5.88 11.37 -10.33
N THR A 531 -4.96 11.29 -11.30
CA THR A 531 -4.72 10.04 -12.04
C THR A 531 -3.85 9.02 -11.30
N LEU A 532 -3.07 9.41 -10.30
CA LEU A 532 -2.39 8.48 -9.39
C LEU A 532 -3.39 7.72 -8.51
N ASP A 533 -4.52 8.35 -8.15
CA ASP A 533 -5.63 7.72 -7.44
C ASP A 533 -5.21 7.15 -6.06
N TYR A 534 -4.39 7.88 -5.32
CA TYR A 534 -4.03 7.50 -3.95
C TYR A 534 -5.16 7.81 -2.95
N ILE A 535 -5.24 7.04 -1.88
CA ILE A 535 -6.16 7.25 -0.75
C ILE A 535 -5.34 7.58 0.50
N VAL A 536 -5.57 8.77 1.08
CA VAL A 536 -4.73 9.28 2.18
C VAL A 536 -4.83 8.42 3.45
N PRO A 537 -6.00 7.89 3.88
CA PRO A 537 -6.05 6.98 5.02
C PRO A 537 -5.25 5.67 4.85
N ASP A 538 -5.01 5.22 3.61
CA ASP A 538 -4.12 4.08 3.31
C ASP A 538 -2.63 4.50 3.41
N ILE A 539 -2.31 5.74 3.07
CA ILE A 539 -0.95 6.27 3.23
C ILE A 539 -0.60 6.40 4.70
N ASP A 540 -1.45 7.06 5.49
CA ASP A 540 -1.20 7.45 6.87
C ASP A 540 -1.43 6.32 7.90
N ARG A 541 -2.17 5.25 7.61
CA ARG A 541 -2.48 4.02 8.39
C ARG A 541 -2.75 4.18 9.90
#